data_c00be7229e67d13a39d976366357b0b7
#
_entry.id   c00be7229e67d13a39d976366357b0b7
#
_cell.length_a   1.000
_cell.length_b   1.000
_cell.length_c   1.000
_cell.angle_alpha   90.00
_cell.angle_beta   90.00
_cell.angle_gamma   90.00
#
_symmetry.space_group_name_H-M   'P 1'
#
loop_
_entity.id
_entity.type
_entity.pdbx_description
1 polymer ?
#
loop_
_entity_poly.entity_id
_entity_poly.type
_entity_poly.pdbx_seq_one_letter_code
_entity_poly.pdbx_strand_id
1 'polypeptide(L)'
;CILEGAFKEGLWMARSVDGYLRRYAKYLSLYDRMMLDYKIALLYFGDGNYAKCMEHLSGIIAVKDPQVRRDLQCYARMLNLVASYEAGIDNLDYQIRSVFTFIVKMKDMTDMKRELFAFFRKLNNLATLELKKEFQVLYERLKPYENHPYERRTFYYFDLISWLKSKITGRNFGDIVRERKRAAASSRS
;
A
#
# COMPACT_ATOMS: atom_id res chain seq x y z
N CYS A 1 7.86 1.15 -13.63
CA CYS A 1 7.57 -0.21 -13.15
C CYS A 1 6.35 -0.25 -12.24
N ILE A 2 6.34 0.45 -11.06
CA ILE A 2 5.22 0.38 -10.09
C ILE A 2 3.91 0.86 -10.74
N LEU A 3 3.89 2.06 -11.31
CA LEU A 3 2.71 2.66 -11.96
C LEU A 3 2.26 1.95 -13.24
N GLU A 4 3.04 1.04 -13.74
CA GLU A 4 2.81 0.27 -14.96
C GLU A 4 2.47 -1.19 -14.68
N GLY A 5 2.45 -1.59 -13.39
CA GLY A 5 2.23 -2.97 -12.99
C GLY A 5 3.36 -3.94 -13.41
N ALA A 6 4.53 -3.41 -13.78
CA ALA A 6 5.72 -4.17 -14.15
C ALA A 6 6.57 -4.49 -12.90
N PHE A 7 5.99 -5.24 -11.97
CA PHE A 7 6.59 -5.45 -10.64
C PHE A 7 7.81 -6.35 -10.69
N LYS A 8 7.79 -7.43 -11.48
CA LYS A 8 8.91 -8.37 -11.63
C LYS A 8 10.13 -7.69 -12.26
N GLU A 9 9.92 -6.89 -13.28
CA GLU A 9 10.94 -6.08 -13.93
C GLU A 9 11.52 -5.06 -12.95
N GLY A 10 10.66 -4.41 -12.16
CA GLY A 10 11.08 -3.49 -11.12
C GLY A 10 11.93 -4.16 -10.04
N LEU A 11 11.58 -5.38 -9.62
CA LEU A 11 12.38 -6.17 -8.67
C LEU A 11 13.71 -6.61 -9.26
N TRP A 12 13.74 -6.99 -10.53
CA TRP A 12 14.99 -7.30 -11.23
C TRP A 12 15.92 -6.09 -11.23
N MET A 13 15.41 -4.90 -11.58
CA MET A 13 16.18 -3.65 -11.53
C MET A 13 16.65 -3.32 -10.11
N ALA A 14 15.79 -3.48 -9.10
CA ALA A 14 16.17 -3.23 -7.70
C ALA A 14 17.32 -4.15 -7.25
N ARG A 15 17.27 -5.43 -7.63
CA ARG A 15 18.34 -6.40 -7.33
C ARG A 15 19.64 -6.07 -8.05
N SER A 16 19.58 -5.62 -9.32
CA SER A 16 20.78 -5.28 -10.09
C SER A 16 21.54 -4.11 -9.51
N VAL A 17 20.87 -3.21 -8.78
CA VAL A 17 21.49 -2.06 -8.12
C VAL A 17 21.73 -2.28 -6.61
N ASP A 18 21.30 -3.39 -6.04
CA ASP A 18 21.39 -3.66 -4.58
C ASP A 18 22.86 -3.57 -4.07
N GLY A 19 23.81 -4.11 -4.83
CA GLY A 19 25.24 -4.00 -4.50
C GLY A 19 25.73 -2.56 -4.40
N TYR A 20 25.27 -1.69 -5.29
CA TYR A 20 25.57 -0.25 -5.24
C TYR A 20 24.89 0.40 -4.04
N LEU A 21 23.61 0.09 -3.81
CA LEU A 21 22.84 0.65 -2.70
C LEU A 21 23.47 0.30 -1.34
N ARG A 22 23.92 -0.96 -1.16
CA ARG A 22 24.65 -1.37 0.07
C ARG A 22 25.99 -0.65 0.22
N ARG A 23 26.75 -0.53 -0.87
CA ARG A 23 28.04 0.15 -0.87
C ARG A 23 27.92 1.63 -0.52
N TYR A 24 26.88 2.28 -0.99
CA TYR A 24 26.64 3.71 -0.79
C TYR A 24 25.59 4.00 0.31
N ALA A 25 25.10 2.98 1.02
CA ALA A 25 24.08 3.13 2.07
C ALA A 25 24.46 4.17 3.15
N LYS A 26 25.76 4.30 3.46
CA LYS A 26 26.26 5.28 4.43
C LYS A 26 26.13 6.74 3.99
N TYR A 27 25.96 6.98 2.68
CA TYR A 27 25.79 8.32 2.11
C TYR A 27 24.33 8.66 1.87
N LEU A 28 23.41 7.67 1.93
CA LEU A 28 22.00 7.92 1.80
C LEU A 28 21.46 8.51 3.10
N SER A 29 20.72 9.61 2.99
CA SER A 29 19.98 10.13 4.13
C SER A 29 18.95 9.12 4.62
N LEU A 30 18.51 9.25 5.89
CA LEU A 30 17.40 8.45 6.40
C LEU A 30 16.15 8.59 5.53
N TYR A 31 15.90 9.79 5.03
CA TYR A 31 14.81 10.13 4.13
C TYR A 31 14.85 9.30 2.83
N ASP A 32 16.01 9.24 2.17
CA ASP A 32 16.17 8.51 0.90
C ASP A 32 16.04 7.00 1.12
N ARG A 33 16.59 6.48 2.22
CA ARG A 33 16.45 5.06 2.60
C ARG A 33 15.01 4.68 2.81
N MET A 34 14.25 5.46 3.59
CA MET A 34 12.82 5.20 3.82
C MET A 34 12.03 5.20 2.51
N MET A 35 12.31 6.14 1.59
CA MET A 35 11.63 6.21 0.31
C MET A 35 11.99 5.00 -0.58
N LEU A 36 13.25 4.59 -0.59
CA LEU A 36 13.71 3.42 -1.33
C LEU A 36 13.06 2.14 -0.81
N ASP A 37 13.10 1.92 0.51
CA ASP A 37 12.46 0.76 1.15
C ASP A 37 10.97 0.71 0.85
N TYR A 38 10.28 1.86 0.87
CA TYR A 38 8.88 1.92 0.52
C TYR A 38 8.60 1.52 -0.93
N LYS A 39 9.42 1.99 -1.87
CA LYS A 39 9.28 1.62 -3.30
C LYS A 39 9.56 0.15 -3.54
N ILE A 40 10.58 -0.42 -2.87
CA ILE A 40 10.88 -1.85 -2.95
C ILE A 40 9.73 -2.67 -2.33
N ALA A 41 9.19 -2.22 -1.20
CA ALA A 41 8.02 -2.87 -0.59
C ALA A 41 6.82 -2.92 -1.55
N LEU A 42 6.54 -1.83 -2.29
CA LEU A 42 5.48 -1.80 -3.30
C LEU A 42 5.72 -2.79 -4.44
N LEU A 43 6.98 -2.95 -4.87
CA LEU A 43 7.33 -3.94 -5.90
C LEU A 43 7.06 -5.36 -5.41
N TYR A 44 7.47 -5.68 -4.17
CA TYR A 44 7.20 -6.99 -3.57
C TYR A 44 5.71 -7.22 -3.32
N PHE A 45 4.97 -6.20 -2.91
CA PHE A 45 3.51 -6.29 -2.81
C PHE A 45 2.87 -6.65 -4.15
N GLY A 46 3.26 -5.95 -5.21
CA GLY A 46 2.73 -6.18 -6.56
C GLY A 46 3.11 -7.54 -7.16
N ASP A 47 4.23 -8.12 -6.74
CA ASP A 47 4.67 -9.48 -7.09
C ASP A 47 4.02 -10.57 -6.22
N GLY A 48 3.23 -10.18 -5.19
CA GLY A 48 2.58 -11.11 -4.27
C GLY A 48 3.49 -11.63 -3.15
N ASN A 49 4.71 -11.12 -3.02
CA ASN A 49 5.63 -11.49 -1.94
C ASN A 49 5.41 -10.58 -0.73
N TYR A 50 4.31 -10.80 -0.02
CA TYR A 50 3.91 -9.96 1.12
C TYR A 50 4.89 -10.02 2.29
N ALA A 51 5.57 -11.15 2.50
CA ALA A 51 6.59 -11.28 3.54
C ALA A 51 7.76 -10.31 3.31
N LYS A 52 8.29 -10.27 2.08
CA LYS A 52 9.34 -9.31 1.71
C LYS A 52 8.84 -7.86 1.71
N CYS A 53 7.61 -7.62 1.31
CA CYS A 53 6.98 -6.30 1.44
C CYS A 53 7.03 -5.82 2.89
N MET A 54 6.55 -6.62 3.84
CA MET A 54 6.54 -6.29 5.27
C MET A 54 7.94 -6.12 5.86
N GLU A 55 8.93 -6.93 5.41
CA GLU A 55 10.33 -6.80 5.82
C GLU A 55 10.87 -5.39 5.51
N HIS A 56 10.69 -4.89 4.28
CA HIS A 56 11.09 -3.53 3.90
C HIS A 56 10.31 -2.44 4.65
N LEU A 57 9.01 -2.64 4.88
CA LEU A 57 8.19 -1.68 5.62
C LEU A 57 8.59 -1.59 7.10
N SER A 58 9.08 -2.69 7.68
CA SER A 58 9.47 -2.75 9.10
C SER A 58 10.55 -1.72 9.46
N GLY A 59 11.51 -1.49 8.57
CA GLY A 59 12.54 -0.47 8.75
C GLY A 59 11.97 0.96 8.85
N ILE A 60 10.96 1.26 8.03
CA ILE A 60 10.26 2.56 8.06
C ILE A 60 9.42 2.69 9.34
N ILE A 61 8.73 1.62 9.72
CA ILE A 61 7.85 1.56 10.90
C ILE A 61 8.67 1.70 12.19
N ALA A 62 9.91 1.21 12.23
CA ALA A 62 10.82 1.26 13.37
C ALA A 62 11.46 2.63 13.59
N VAL A 63 11.30 3.60 12.68
CA VAL A 63 11.84 4.95 12.87
C VAL A 63 11.19 5.58 14.10
N LYS A 64 12.04 5.92 15.09
CA LYS A 64 11.59 6.40 16.41
C LYS A 64 10.98 7.79 16.36
N ASP A 65 11.54 8.70 15.55
CA ASP A 65 11.03 10.04 15.42
C ASP A 65 9.83 10.05 14.44
N PRO A 66 8.60 10.26 14.95
CA PRO A 66 7.41 10.24 14.13
C PRO A 66 7.28 11.47 13.20
N GLN A 67 8.10 12.50 13.39
CA GLN A 67 8.09 13.69 12.53
C GLN A 67 8.93 13.47 11.26
N VAL A 68 9.89 12.55 11.28
CA VAL A 68 10.68 12.20 10.09
C VAL A 68 9.80 11.47 9.09
N ARG A 69 9.49 12.16 7.98
CA ARG A 69 8.61 11.61 6.95
C ARG A 69 7.32 11.02 7.53
N ARG A 70 6.64 11.81 8.34
CA ARG A 70 5.36 11.44 8.97
C ARG A 70 4.37 10.83 7.96
N ASP A 71 4.28 11.43 6.77
CA ASP A 71 3.46 10.95 5.67
C ASP A 71 3.82 9.50 5.29
N LEU A 72 5.10 9.25 5.03
CA LEU A 72 5.59 7.95 4.62
C LEU A 72 5.43 6.89 5.72
N GLN A 73 5.61 7.28 6.98
CA GLN A 73 5.38 6.38 8.12
C GLN A 73 3.90 5.97 8.24
N CYS A 74 2.96 6.88 7.94
CA CYS A 74 1.53 6.57 7.89
C CYS A 74 1.23 5.60 6.74
N TYR A 75 1.73 5.87 5.53
CA TYR A 75 1.51 5.00 4.38
C TYR A 75 2.18 3.63 4.53
N ALA A 76 3.37 3.57 5.12
CA ALA A 76 4.06 2.31 5.39
C ALA A 76 3.24 1.40 6.32
N ARG A 77 2.65 1.96 7.38
CA ARG A 77 1.78 1.21 8.30
C ARG A 77 0.49 0.76 7.63
N MET A 78 -0.10 1.60 6.78
CA MET A 78 -1.30 1.22 6.03
C MET A 78 -1.00 0.10 5.02
N LEU A 79 0.09 0.21 4.26
CA LEU A 79 0.50 -0.84 3.32
C LEU A 79 0.86 -2.14 4.04
N ASN A 80 1.50 -2.04 5.20
CA ASN A 80 1.80 -3.20 6.04
C ASN A 80 0.52 -3.91 6.51
N LEU A 81 -0.52 -3.16 6.89
CA LEU A 81 -1.82 -3.73 7.25
C LEU A 81 -2.47 -4.48 6.08
N VAL A 82 -2.43 -3.89 4.88
CA VAL A 82 -2.94 -4.54 3.66
C VAL A 82 -2.12 -5.79 3.33
N ALA A 83 -0.79 -5.74 3.43
CA ALA A 83 0.10 -6.88 3.17
C ALA A 83 -0.11 -8.00 4.20
N SER A 84 -0.35 -7.66 5.48
CA SER A 84 -0.68 -8.63 6.52
C SER A 84 -1.99 -9.35 6.24
N TYR A 85 -3.01 -8.61 5.79
CA TYR A 85 -4.28 -9.19 5.35
C TYR A 85 -4.08 -10.16 4.18
N GLU A 86 -3.34 -9.75 3.14
CA GLU A 86 -3.05 -10.61 1.97
C GLU A 86 -2.23 -11.85 2.31
N ALA A 87 -1.34 -11.75 3.30
CA ALA A 87 -0.54 -12.86 3.79
C ALA A 87 -1.33 -13.81 4.72
N GLY A 88 -2.59 -13.49 5.08
CA GLY A 88 -3.39 -14.27 6.01
C GLY A 88 -2.80 -14.30 7.43
N ILE A 89 -2.16 -13.22 7.86
CA ILE A 89 -1.54 -13.15 9.19
C ILE A 89 -2.62 -13.04 10.27
N ASP A 90 -2.55 -13.90 11.26
CA ASP A 90 -3.37 -13.81 12.46
C ASP A 90 -3.11 -12.50 13.23
N ASN A 91 -4.06 -12.11 14.10
CA ASN A 91 -3.92 -10.90 14.93
C ASN A 91 -4.05 -9.56 14.18
N LEU A 92 -4.81 -9.55 13.09
CA LEU A 92 -5.07 -8.33 12.31
C LEU A 92 -5.73 -7.23 13.16
N ASP A 93 -6.58 -7.59 14.13
CA ASP A 93 -7.24 -6.64 15.04
C ASP A 93 -6.28 -5.78 15.84
N TYR A 94 -5.21 -6.38 16.34
CA TYR A 94 -4.17 -5.63 17.05
C TYR A 94 -3.48 -4.64 16.11
N GLN A 95 -3.15 -5.08 14.90
CA GLN A 95 -2.52 -4.23 13.89
C GLN A 95 -3.44 -3.07 13.49
N ILE A 96 -4.73 -3.33 13.25
CA ILE A 96 -5.73 -2.30 12.92
C ILE A 96 -5.77 -1.22 14.01
N ARG A 97 -5.87 -1.62 15.29
CA ARG A 97 -5.89 -0.66 16.41
C ARG A 97 -4.60 0.14 16.52
N SER A 98 -3.45 -0.52 16.38
CA SER A 98 -2.14 0.13 16.45
C SER A 98 -1.96 1.17 15.35
N VAL A 99 -2.27 0.81 14.10
CA VAL A 99 -2.14 1.70 12.94
C VAL A 99 -3.13 2.86 13.03
N PHE A 100 -4.37 2.59 13.42
CA PHE A 100 -5.39 3.63 13.65
C PHE A 100 -4.92 4.66 14.67
N THR A 101 -4.47 4.20 15.85
CA THR A 101 -3.97 5.07 16.92
C THR A 101 -2.79 5.93 16.46
N PHE A 102 -1.86 5.33 15.72
CA PHE A 102 -0.71 6.05 15.18
C PHE A 102 -1.17 7.18 14.22
N ILE A 103 -2.04 6.88 13.25
CA ILE A 103 -2.50 7.86 12.25
C ILE A 103 -3.30 9.00 12.91
N VAL A 104 -4.12 8.70 13.92
CA VAL A 104 -4.84 9.73 14.70
C VAL A 104 -3.85 10.62 15.44
N LYS A 105 -2.85 10.03 16.12
CA LYS A 105 -1.79 10.78 16.81
C LYS A 105 -1.01 11.68 15.85
N MET A 106 -0.80 11.24 14.62
CA MET A 106 -0.11 12.02 13.59
C MET A 106 -0.99 13.10 12.96
N LYS A 107 -2.27 13.22 13.35
CA LYS A 107 -3.24 14.14 12.74
C LYS A 107 -3.36 13.97 11.22
N ASP A 108 -3.27 12.71 10.77
CA ASP A 108 -3.32 12.32 9.34
C ASP A 108 -4.55 11.47 9.01
N MET A 109 -5.55 11.47 9.89
CA MET A 109 -6.80 10.75 9.68
C MET A 109 -7.71 11.54 8.74
N THR A 110 -7.93 10.99 7.54
CA THR A 110 -8.83 11.53 6.52
C THR A 110 -10.09 10.68 6.42
N ASP A 111 -11.12 11.16 5.71
CA ASP A 111 -12.37 10.41 5.55
C ASP A 111 -12.16 9.11 4.79
N MET A 112 -11.35 9.12 3.73
CA MET A 112 -10.96 7.91 3.01
C MET A 112 -10.30 6.87 3.93
N LYS A 113 -9.40 7.30 4.82
CA LYS A 113 -8.75 6.39 5.79
C LYS A 113 -9.76 5.85 6.81
N ARG A 114 -10.75 6.67 7.24
CA ARG A 114 -11.85 6.21 8.12
C ARG A 114 -12.64 5.07 7.48
N GLU A 115 -13.02 5.22 6.21
CA GLU A 115 -13.72 4.17 5.45
C GLU A 115 -12.88 2.88 5.39
N LEU A 116 -11.59 2.99 5.09
CA LEU A 116 -10.68 1.85 5.04
C LEU A 116 -10.58 1.14 6.40
N PHE A 117 -10.44 1.87 7.51
CA PHE A 117 -10.41 1.27 8.84
C PHE A 117 -11.75 0.67 9.26
N ALA A 118 -12.87 1.29 8.88
CA ALA A 118 -14.20 0.73 9.13
C ALA A 118 -14.38 -0.61 8.43
N PHE A 119 -13.88 -0.72 7.20
CA PHE A 119 -13.85 -1.97 6.45
C PHE A 119 -12.98 -3.03 7.14
N PHE A 120 -11.71 -2.72 7.47
CA PHE A 120 -10.83 -3.69 8.12
C PHE A 120 -11.38 -4.24 9.44
N ARG A 121 -12.08 -3.42 10.23
CA ARG A 121 -12.72 -3.87 11.47
C ARG A 121 -13.86 -4.87 11.26
N LYS A 122 -14.51 -4.84 10.10
CA LYS A 122 -15.56 -5.78 9.77
C LYS A 122 -15.03 -7.14 9.30
N LEU A 123 -13.82 -7.17 8.68
CA LEU A 123 -13.31 -8.35 7.98
C LEU A 123 -13.29 -9.62 8.82
N ASN A 124 -12.96 -9.53 10.10
CA ASN A 124 -12.85 -10.68 10.98
C ASN A 124 -14.17 -11.41 11.27
N ASN A 125 -15.31 -10.76 10.95
CA ASN A 125 -16.64 -11.28 11.25
C ASN A 125 -17.42 -11.66 9.99
N LEU A 126 -16.78 -11.64 8.80
CA LEU A 126 -17.46 -11.85 7.53
C LEU A 126 -17.26 -13.28 7.02
N ALA A 127 -18.36 -13.87 6.55
CA ALA A 127 -18.31 -15.08 5.75
C ALA A 127 -17.72 -14.79 4.35
N THR A 128 -17.11 -15.79 3.71
CA THR A 128 -16.43 -15.63 2.41
C THR A 128 -17.33 -15.02 1.32
N LEU A 129 -18.62 -15.35 1.32
CA LEU A 129 -19.59 -14.81 0.35
C LEU A 129 -19.87 -13.31 0.57
N GLU A 130 -19.84 -12.87 1.82
CA GLU A 130 -20.06 -11.46 2.18
C GLU A 130 -18.83 -10.61 1.90
N LEU A 131 -17.65 -11.22 1.97
CA LEU A 131 -16.37 -10.54 1.80
C LEU A 131 -16.26 -9.83 0.44
N LYS A 132 -16.64 -10.48 -0.65
CA LYS A 132 -16.61 -9.89 -1.98
C LYS A 132 -17.56 -8.69 -2.11
N LYS A 133 -18.73 -8.78 -1.47
CA LYS A 133 -19.71 -7.68 -1.43
C LYS A 133 -19.16 -6.48 -0.64
N GLU A 134 -18.52 -6.71 0.50
CA GLU A 134 -17.90 -5.64 1.29
C GLU A 134 -16.73 -4.98 0.56
N PHE A 135 -15.93 -5.74 -0.21
CA PHE A 135 -14.92 -5.16 -1.09
C PHE A 135 -15.53 -4.26 -2.17
N GLN A 136 -16.68 -4.65 -2.76
CA GLN A 136 -17.39 -3.82 -3.71
C GLN A 136 -17.90 -2.53 -3.07
N VAL A 137 -18.50 -2.63 -1.89
CA VAL A 137 -19.00 -1.45 -1.14
C VAL A 137 -17.83 -0.49 -0.84
N LEU A 138 -16.69 -1.00 -0.37
CA LEU A 138 -15.52 -0.16 -0.12
C LEU A 138 -14.99 0.48 -1.41
N TYR A 139 -14.93 -0.27 -2.51
CA TYR A 139 -14.50 0.25 -3.81
C TYR A 139 -15.36 1.46 -4.22
N GLU A 140 -16.69 1.34 -4.16
CA GLU A 140 -17.62 2.43 -4.53
C GLU A 140 -17.44 3.66 -3.63
N ARG A 141 -17.20 3.45 -2.34
CA ARG A 141 -16.95 4.53 -1.37
C ARG A 141 -15.62 5.23 -1.60
N LEU A 142 -14.57 4.48 -1.97
CA LEU A 142 -13.23 5.06 -2.11
C LEU A 142 -12.97 5.66 -3.50
N LYS A 143 -13.67 5.20 -4.54
CA LYS A 143 -13.46 5.66 -5.91
C LYS A 143 -13.58 7.19 -6.09
N PRO A 144 -14.53 7.91 -5.48
CA PRO A 144 -14.63 9.36 -5.57
C PRO A 144 -13.38 10.10 -5.07
N TYR A 145 -12.65 9.52 -4.11
CA TYR A 145 -11.46 10.14 -3.54
C TYR A 145 -10.26 10.16 -4.50
N GLU A 146 -10.26 9.36 -5.59
CA GLU A 146 -9.20 9.43 -6.61
C GLU A 146 -9.08 10.84 -7.24
N ASN A 147 -10.19 11.55 -7.33
CA ASN A 147 -10.23 12.92 -7.88
C ASN A 147 -10.32 13.99 -6.80
N HIS A 148 -10.31 13.61 -5.52
CA HIS A 148 -10.41 14.56 -4.43
C HIS A 148 -9.14 15.41 -4.30
N PRO A 149 -9.22 16.76 -4.20
CA PRO A 149 -8.07 17.65 -4.25
C PRO A 149 -6.95 17.31 -3.27
N TYR A 150 -7.30 16.85 -2.07
CA TYR A 150 -6.35 16.57 -0.99
C TYR A 150 -6.12 15.07 -0.78
N GLU A 151 -7.16 14.23 -0.84
CA GLU A 151 -7.06 12.82 -0.46
C GLU A 151 -6.50 11.92 -1.58
N ARG A 152 -6.58 12.36 -2.86
CA ARG A 152 -5.99 11.63 -3.99
C ARG A 152 -4.52 11.27 -3.80
N ARG A 153 -3.79 12.01 -2.96
CA ARG A 153 -2.38 11.75 -2.66
C ARG A 153 -2.14 10.34 -2.13
N THR A 154 -3.08 9.77 -1.39
CA THR A 154 -2.97 8.41 -0.87
C THR A 154 -2.83 7.37 -1.98
N PHE A 155 -3.52 7.55 -3.10
CA PHE A 155 -3.48 6.62 -4.24
C PHE A 155 -2.14 6.67 -5.00
N TYR A 156 -1.35 7.75 -4.86
CA TYR A 156 0.02 7.79 -5.40
C TYR A 156 1.01 6.96 -4.58
N TYR A 157 0.73 6.77 -3.29
CA TYR A 157 1.53 5.91 -2.45
C TYR A 157 1.16 4.43 -2.62
N PHE A 158 -0.13 4.12 -2.73
CA PHE A 158 -0.59 2.77 -3.00
C PHE A 158 -1.87 2.80 -3.84
N ASP A 159 -1.88 2.07 -4.97
CA ASP A 159 -3.06 1.96 -5.84
C ASP A 159 -4.15 1.07 -5.20
N LEU A 160 -4.78 1.65 -4.17
CA LEU A 160 -5.81 0.99 -3.37
C LEU A 160 -7.02 0.57 -4.22
N ILE A 161 -7.36 1.37 -5.25
CA ILE A 161 -8.48 1.06 -6.16
C ILE A 161 -8.19 -0.19 -7.00
N SER A 162 -6.97 -0.32 -7.53
CA SER A 162 -6.58 -1.53 -8.25
C SER A 162 -6.53 -2.75 -7.34
N TRP A 163 -6.09 -2.58 -6.09
CA TRP A 163 -6.12 -3.65 -5.10
C TRP A 163 -7.56 -4.12 -4.82
N LEU A 164 -8.48 -3.22 -4.54
CA LEU A 164 -9.89 -3.55 -4.31
C LEU A 164 -10.51 -4.25 -5.54
N LYS A 165 -10.24 -3.74 -6.74
CA LYS A 165 -10.71 -4.34 -7.98
C LYS A 165 -10.17 -5.77 -8.17
N SER A 166 -8.91 -6.03 -7.76
CA SER A 166 -8.33 -7.38 -7.80
C SER A 166 -9.08 -8.35 -6.88
N LYS A 167 -9.48 -7.90 -5.68
CA LYS A 167 -10.26 -8.71 -4.72
C LYS A 167 -11.69 -9.00 -5.22
N ILE A 168 -12.33 -8.02 -5.85
CA ILE A 168 -13.68 -8.15 -6.42
C ILE A 168 -13.68 -9.11 -7.61
N THR A 169 -12.69 -9.00 -8.49
CA THR A 169 -12.67 -9.75 -9.76
C THR A 169 -11.90 -11.07 -9.66
N GLY A 170 -11.12 -11.30 -8.61
CA GLY A 170 -10.22 -12.45 -8.48
C GLY A 170 -9.01 -12.39 -9.44
N ARG A 171 -8.76 -11.25 -10.09
CA ARG A 171 -7.67 -11.07 -11.04
C ARG A 171 -6.39 -10.59 -10.33
N ASN A 172 -5.24 -10.85 -10.97
CA ASN A 172 -3.96 -10.39 -10.44
C ASN A 172 -3.90 -8.85 -10.35
N PHE A 173 -3.37 -8.34 -9.24
CA PHE A 173 -3.24 -6.90 -8.98
C PHE A 173 -2.45 -6.18 -10.08
N GLY A 174 -1.33 -6.75 -10.54
CA GLY A 174 -0.50 -6.17 -11.59
C GLY A 174 -1.23 -6.05 -12.94
N ASP A 175 -2.11 -7.02 -13.26
CA ASP A 175 -2.92 -6.96 -14.49
C ASP A 175 -3.93 -5.81 -14.43
N ILE A 176 -4.56 -5.62 -13.28
CA ILE A 176 -5.48 -4.50 -13.04
C ILE A 176 -4.77 -3.15 -13.17
N VAL A 177 -3.58 -3.03 -12.57
CA VAL A 177 -2.77 -1.80 -12.68
C VAL A 177 -2.43 -1.50 -14.15
N ARG A 178 -1.97 -2.51 -14.91
CA ARG A 178 -1.66 -2.37 -16.36
C ARG A 178 -2.88 -1.93 -17.18
N GLU A 179 -4.03 -2.55 -16.94
CA GLU A 179 -5.28 -2.23 -17.62
C GLU A 179 -5.69 -0.76 -17.36
N ARG A 180 -5.67 -0.34 -16.10
CA ARG A 180 -6.01 1.04 -15.73
C ARG A 180 -5.07 2.07 -16.34
N LYS A 181 -3.78 1.75 -16.41
CA LYS A 181 -2.78 2.63 -17.04
C LYS A 181 -3.06 2.80 -18.54
N ARG A 182 -3.37 1.70 -19.25
CA ARG A 182 -3.71 1.74 -20.67
C ARG A 182 -4.97 2.56 -20.93
N ALA A 183 -6.02 2.35 -20.14
CA ALA A 183 -7.26 3.11 -20.24
C ALA A 183 -7.04 4.62 -20.02
N ALA A 184 -6.22 4.99 -19.04
CA ALA A 184 -5.87 6.39 -18.77
C ALA A 184 -5.02 7.03 -19.89
N ALA A 185 -4.22 6.26 -20.61
CA ALA A 185 -3.46 6.74 -21.77
C ALA A 185 -4.39 6.99 -22.97
N SER A 186 -5.33 6.07 -23.24
CA SER A 186 -6.28 6.19 -24.35
C SER A 186 -7.29 7.33 -24.18
N SER A 187 -7.57 7.77 -22.97
CA SER A 187 -8.50 8.89 -22.69
C SER A 187 -7.84 10.27 -22.83
N ARG A 188 -6.51 10.34 -23.07
CA ARG A 188 -5.75 11.57 -23.25
C ARG A 188 -5.33 11.83 -24.70
N SER A 189 -5.58 10.86 -25.58
CA SER A 189 -5.39 10.94 -27.04
C SER A 189 -6.67 11.36 -27.71
#